data_b7c836cae2d0a5ce39ae0bebb28c6fd9
#
_entry.id   b7c836cae2d0a5ce39ae0bebb28c6fd9
#
_cell.length_a   1.000
_cell.length_b   1.000
_cell.length_c   1.000
_cell.angle_alpha   90.00
_cell.angle_beta   90.00
_cell.angle_gamma   90.00
#
_symmetry.space_group_name_H-M   'P 1'
#
loop_
_entity.id
_entity.type
_entity.pdbx_description
1 polymer ?
#
loop_
_entity_poly.entity_id
_entity_poly.type
_entity_poly.pdbx_seq_one_letter_code
_entity_poly.pdbx_strand_id
1 'polypeptide(L)'
;LKVKESDWKEEADSVAEEEATDIPLDVDCMIVLGGDGTVLQAARETKKILVPIIGVNLGTVGYMTEIELSGLEESLDRLIRDDFKKERRMMLNGKVCCADGTVSEGWALNDIVISRSGSLQIIEFNIYVNGQLLNHYKADGMIVTTPTGSTGYNLSAGGPLVEPKAKLITLTPICPHSLNQRSIILSPEDEIVIEIPGGREGKSQTVEANYDGSHKVTMCTGDRI
;
A
#
# COMPACT_ATOMS: atom_id res chain seq x y z
N LEU A 1 -7.40 -30.24 6.17
CA LEU A 1 -6.33 -29.59 6.94
C LEU A 1 -6.43 -30.02 8.41
N LYS A 2 -5.46 -30.77 8.93
CA LYS A 2 -5.36 -31.03 10.38
C LYS A 2 -4.24 -30.16 10.91
N VAL A 3 -4.56 -29.03 11.51
CA VAL A 3 -3.64 -28.21 12.27
C VAL A 3 -3.78 -28.62 13.73
N LYS A 4 -2.68 -28.96 14.40
CA LYS A 4 -2.68 -29.29 15.83
C LYS A 4 -2.58 -28.01 16.65
N GLU A 5 -3.38 -27.91 17.69
CA GLU A 5 -3.47 -26.78 18.62
C GLU A 5 -2.14 -26.48 19.36
N SER A 6 -1.20 -27.42 19.36
CA SER A 6 0.14 -27.29 19.97
C SER A 6 1.11 -26.40 19.17
N ASP A 7 0.85 -26.18 17.90
CA ASP A 7 1.81 -25.52 16.98
C ASP A 7 1.72 -23.99 17.04
N TRP A 8 0.78 -23.45 17.84
CA TRP A 8 0.48 -22.01 17.90
C TRP A 8 1.27 -21.20 18.94
N LYS A 9 1.86 -21.86 19.95
CA LYS A 9 2.36 -21.16 21.14
C LYS A 9 3.85 -20.94 21.21
N GLU A 10 4.64 -21.58 20.41
CA GLU A 10 6.12 -21.49 20.46
C GLU A 10 6.77 -20.73 19.30
N GLU A 11 6.05 -20.42 18.22
CA GLU A 11 6.62 -19.76 17.04
C GLU A 11 6.30 -18.26 16.91
N ALA A 12 5.52 -17.67 17.83
CA ALA A 12 5.10 -16.27 17.72
C ALA A 12 6.25 -15.24 17.90
N ASP A 13 7.39 -15.66 18.43
CA ASP A 13 8.51 -14.77 18.74
C ASP A 13 9.70 -14.83 17.75
N SER A 14 9.62 -15.63 16.70
CA SER A 14 10.73 -15.80 15.76
C SER A 14 10.34 -16.01 14.29
N VAL A 15 9.26 -15.41 13.84
CA VAL A 15 8.98 -15.38 12.39
C VAL A 15 9.88 -14.32 11.78
N ALA A 16 11.09 -14.74 11.39
CA ALA A 16 11.85 -14.07 10.37
C ALA A 16 10.97 -13.94 9.11
N GLU A 17 11.07 -12.83 8.40
CA GLU A 17 10.47 -12.62 7.09
C GLU A 17 10.94 -13.72 6.11
N GLU A 18 10.35 -14.90 6.17
CA GLU A 18 10.46 -15.87 5.10
C GLU A 18 9.57 -15.33 3.97
N GLU A 19 10.19 -14.92 2.87
CA GLU A 19 9.48 -14.66 1.63
C GLU A 19 8.63 -15.91 1.32
N ALA A 20 7.32 -15.74 1.20
CA ALA A 20 6.40 -16.82 0.82
C ALA A 20 6.67 -17.21 -0.64
N THR A 21 7.77 -17.93 -0.86
CA THR A 21 8.27 -18.29 -2.20
C THR A 21 7.52 -19.46 -2.82
N ASP A 22 6.69 -20.19 -2.06
CA ASP A 22 6.06 -21.43 -2.52
C ASP A 22 4.55 -21.53 -2.21
N ILE A 23 3.77 -20.49 -2.56
CA ILE A 23 2.31 -20.64 -2.55
C ILE A 23 1.93 -21.52 -3.73
N PRO A 24 1.29 -22.68 -3.50
CA PRO A 24 0.86 -23.55 -4.59
C PRO A 24 -0.06 -22.80 -5.56
N LEU A 25 0.12 -23.00 -6.86
CA LEU A 25 -0.67 -22.32 -7.90
C LEU A 25 -2.11 -22.83 -8.03
N ASP A 26 -2.43 -23.94 -7.36
CA ASP A 26 -3.71 -24.64 -7.40
C ASP A 26 -4.59 -24.41 -6.15
N VAL A 27 -4.31 -23.33 -5.39
CA VAL A 27 -5.14 -22.98 -4.23
C VAL A 27 -6.37 -22.18 -4.66
N ASP A 28 -7.54 -22.51 -4.11
CA ASP A 28 -8.80 -21.80 -4.38
C ASP A 28 -8.91 -20.47 -3.65
N CYS A 29 -8.35 -20.36 -2.45
CA CYS A 29 -8.30 -19.13 -1.65
C CYS A 29 -7.19 -19.20 -0.60
N MET A 30 -6.82 -18.03 -0.08
CA MET A 30 -5.90 -17.86 1.04
C MET A 30 -6.67 -17.34 2.25
N ILE A 31 -6.54 -17.99 3.39
CA ILE A 31 -7.10 -17.52 4.67
C ILE A 31 -5.97 -16.88 5.45
N VAL A 32 -6.10 -15.58 5.71
CA VAL A 32 -5.14 -14.76 6.44
C VAL A 32 -5.65 -14.53 7.85
N LEU A 33 -4.90 -15.00 8.84
CA LEU A 33 -5.21 -14.84 10.26
C LEU A 33 -4.39 -13.66 10.80
N GLY A 34 -5.05 -12.58 11.19
CA GLY A 34 -4.36 -11.39 11.70
C GLY A 34 -5.20 -10.13 11.58
N GLY A 35 -4.55 -8.97 11.47
CA GLY A 35 -5.18 -7.69 11.21
C GLY A 35 -5.00 -7.23 9.77
N ASP A 36 -5.41 -5.99 9.47
CA ASP A 36 -5.29 -5.40 8.13
C ASP A 36 -3.85 -5.43 7.61
N GLY A 37 -2.84 -5.22 8.46
CA GLY A 37 -1.43 -5.29 8.07
C GLY A 37 -1.02 -6.64 7.50
N THR A 38 -1.52 -7.74 8.07
CA THR A 38 -1.27 -9.11 7.59
C THR A 38 -1.93 -9.34 6.22
N VAL A 39 -3.14 -8.79 6.01
CA VAL A 39 -3.82 -8.84 4.71
C VAL A 39 -3.06 -8.04 3.65
N LEU A 40 -2.54 -6.86 4.01
CA LEU A 40 -1.70 -6.06 3.12
C LEU A 40 -0.44 -6.82 2.68
N GLN A 41 0.22 -7.49 3.61
CA GLN A 41 1.38 -8.31 3.32
C GLN A 41 1.01 -9.47 2.38
N ALA A 42 -0.02 -10.25 2.70
CA ALA A 42 -0.50 -11.35 1.88
C ALA A 42 -0.85 -10.90 0.46
N ALA A 43 -1.51 -9.73 0.30
CA ALA A 43 -1.84 -9.18 -1.01
C ALA A 43 -0.59 -8.84 -1.84
N ARG A 44 0.48 -8.31 -1.21
CA ARG A 44 1.74 -8.03 -1.90
C ARG A 44 2.47 -9.30 -2.33
N GLU A 45 2.49 -10.31 -1.48
CA GLU A 45 3.13 -11.60 -1.75
C GLU A 45 2.42 -12.38 -2.86
N THR A 46 1.09 -12.29 -2.90
CA THR A 46 0.25 -12.98 -3.91
C THR A 46 -0.01 -12.18 -5.18
N LYS A 47 0.60 -11.00 -5.35
CA LYS A 47 0.38 -10.11 -6.51
C LYS A 47 0.47 -10.77 -7.89
N LYS A 48 1.28 -11.82 -8.02
CA LYS A 48 1.47 -12.59 -9.26
C LYS A 48 0.47 -13.75 -9.40
N ILE A 49 -0.20 -14.09 -8.31
CA ILE A 49 -1.12 -15.22 -8.22
C ILE A 49 -2.48 -14.62 -7.87
N LEU A 50 -3.46 -14.71 -8.77
CA LEU A 50 -4.81 -14.17 -8.54
C LEU A 50 -5.61 -15.05 -7.57
N VAL A 51 -5.12 -15.21 -6.34
CA VAL A 51 -5.76 -15.99 -5.28
C VAL A 51 -6.67 -15.06 -4.46
N PRO A 52 -7.96 -15.41 -4.30
CA PRO A 52 -8.84 -14.70 -3.37
C PRO A 52 -8.34 -14.79 -1.93
N ILE A 53 -8.38 -13.68 -1.20
CA ILE A 53 -7.95 -13.60 0.20
C ILE A 53 -9.17 -13.44 1.10
N ILE A 54 -9.20 -14.18 2.21
CA ILE A 54 -10.17 -14.05 3.29
C ILE A 54 -9.42 -13.61 4.54
N GLY A 55 -9.74 -12.42 5.06
CA GLY A 55 -9.14 -11.92 6.29
C GLY A 55 -9.95 -12.31 7.52
N VAL A 56 -9.32 -13.01 8.47
CA VAL A 56 -9.89 -13.37 9.78
C VAL A 56 -9.19 -12.55 10.85
N ASN A 57 -9.95 -11.80 11.60
CA ASN A 57 -9.44 -10.91 12.64
C ASN A 57 -9.10 -11.69 13.92
N LEU A 58 -7.87 -11.52 14.41
CA LEU A 58 -7.43 -12.08 15.69
C LEU A 58 -7.41 -11.04 16.83
N GLY A 59 -7.75 -9.79 16.57
CA GLY A 59 -7.67 -8.70 17.56
C GLY A 59 -8.74 -7.64 17.34
N THR A 60 -8.34 -6.40 17.13
CA THR A 60 -9.26 -5.29 16.82
C THR A 60 -9.75 -5.38 15.40
N VAL A 61 -11.07 -5.30 15.20
CA VAL A 61 -11.70 -5.34 13.86
C VAL A 61 -11.12 -4.26 12.96
N GLY A 62 -10.65 -4.67 11.78
CA GLY A 62 -10.12 -3.79 10.75
C GLY A 62 -11.12 -3.54 9.61
N TYR A 63 -10.67 -2.84 8.58
CA TYR A 63 -11.44 -2.60 7.36
C TYR A 63 -11.37 -3.75 6.34
N MET A 64 -10.36 -4.63 6.46
CA MET A 64 -10.12 -5.74 5.53
C MET A 64 -10.35 -7.10 6.17
N THR A 65 -10.35 -7.18 7.50
CA THR A 65 -10.59 -8.40 8.26
C THR A 65 -12.00 -8.39 8.83
N GLU A 66 -12.97 -8.86 8.02
CA GLU A 66 -14.40 -8.80 8.35
C GLU A 66 -14.88 -9.98 9.22
N ILE A 67 -14.12 -11.08 9.24
CA ILE A 67 -14.51 -12.30 9.95
C ILE A 67 -13.84 -12.30 11.32
N GLU A 68 -14.65 -12.36 12.37
CA GLU A 68 -14.15 -12.61 13.72
C GLU A 68 -13.89 -14.13 13.91
N LEU A 69 -12.97 -14.46 14.81
CA LEU A 69 -12.63 -15.87 15.09
C LEU A 69 -13.85 -16.69 15.52
N SER A 70 -14.79 -16.07 16.23
CA SER A 70 -16.06 -16.69 16.64
C SER A 70 -16.97 -17.09 15.47
N GLY A 71 -16.87 -16.40 14.33
CA GLY A 71 -17.64 -16.67 13.11
C GLY A 71 -16.89 -17.50 12.06
N LEU A 72 -15.69 -17.97 12.38
CA LEU A 72 -14.84 -18.66 11.40
C LEU A 72 -15.48 -19.95 10.87
N GLU A 73 -16.04 -20.79 11.74
CA GLU A 73 -16.65 -22.08 11.35
C GLU A 73 -17.82 -21.86 10.37
N GLU A 74 -18.72 -20.93 10.67
CA GLU A 74 -19.83 -20.58 9.80
C GLU A 74 -19.33 -20.02 8.45
N SER A 75 -18.28 -19.19 8.48
CA SER A 75 -17.68 -18.60 7.28
C SER A 75 -17.03 -19.66 6.39
N LEU A 76 -16.38 -20.65 6.97
CA LEU A 76 -15.82 -21.79 6.24
C LEU A 76 -16.93 -22.68 5.63
N ASP A 77 -18.01 -22.90 6.36
CA ASP A 77 -19.18 -23.63 5.84
C ASP A 77 -19.80 -22.92 4.63
N ARG A 78 -19.90 -21.59 4.67
CA ARG A 78 -20.37 -20.78 3.55
C ARG A 78 -19.39 -20.84 2.38
N LEU A 79 -18.10 -20.80 2.64
CA LEU A 79 -17.07 -20.92 1.62
C LEU A 79 -17.19 -22.27 0.86
N ILE A 80 -17.36 -23.39 1.61
CA ILE A 80 -17.53 -24.74 1.04
C ILE A 80 -18.79 -24.82 0.18
N ARG A 81 -19.85 -24.09 0.55
CA ARG A 81 -21.14 -24.04 -0.20
C ARG A 81 -21.14 -23.06 -1.35
N ASP A 82 -20.03 -22.39 -1.65
CA ASP A 82 -19.91 -21.32 -2.66
C ASP A 82 -20.87 -20.13 -2.38
N ASP A 83 -21.22 -19.90 -1.09
CA ASP A 83 -22.08 -18.80 -0.64
C ASP A 83 -21.22 -17.60 -0.19
N PHE A 84 -20.58 -16.94 -1.15
CA PHE A 84 -19.78 -15.75 -0.93
C PHE A 84 -19.75 -14.86 -2.16
N LYS A 85 -19.25 -13.61 -1.97
CA LYS A 85 -19.01 -12.67 -3.06
C LYS A 85 -17.52 -12.33 -3.14
N LYS A 86 -16.96 -12.42 -4.34
CA LYS A 86 -15.58 -11.96 -4.61
C LYS A 86 -15.59 -10.46 -4.89
N GLU A 87 -14.79 -9.72 -4.14
CA GLU A 87 -14.57 -8.30 -4.36
C GLU A 87 -13.18 -8.10 -4.96
N ARG A 88 -13.12 -7.30 -6.03
CA ARG A 88 -11.85 -6.95 -6.67
C ARG A 88 -11.37 -5.61 -6.15
N ARG A 89 -10.13 -5.58 -5.69
CA ARG A 89 -9.43 -4.37 -5.25
C ARG A 89 -8.32 -4.04 -6.23
N MET A 90 -8.13 -2.76 -6.55
CA MET A 90 -6.97 -2.33 -7.32
C MET A 90 -5.74 -2.27 -6.42
N MET A 91 -4.55 -2.42 -7.03
CA MET A 91 -3.26 -2.21 -6.39
C MET A 91 -2.46 -1.18 -7.19
N LEU A 92 -1.58 -0.47 -6.52
CA LEU A 92 -0.57 0.38 -7.15
C LEU A 92 0.69 -0.44 -7.41
N ASN A 93 1.26 -0.26 -8.59
CA ASN A 93 2.61 -0.70 -8.91
C ASN A 93 3.51 0.53 -8.96
N GLY A 94 4.51 0.61 -8.09
CA GLY A 94 5.46 1.71 -8.05
C GLY A 94 6.85 1.25 -8.45
N LYS A 95 7.48 1.99 -9.36
CA LYS A 95 8.83 1.74 -9.85
C LYS A 95 9.73 2.93 -9.56
N VAL A 96 10.68 2.75 -8.65
CA VAL A 96 11.72 3.75 -8.38
C VAL A 96 12.85 3.58 -9.37
N CYS A 97 13.18 4.65 -10.07
CA CYS A 97 14.31 4.73 -10.99
C CYS A 97 15.32 5.74 -10.44
N CYS A 98 16.44 5.25 -9.95
CA CYS A 98 17.50 6.09 -9.41
C CYS A 98 18.40 6.67 -10.52
N ALA A 99 18.98 7.82 -10.25
CA ALA A 99 19.88 8.51 -11.18
C ALA A 99 21.13 7.68 -11.53
N ASP A 100 21.53 6.74 -10.67
CA ASP A 100 22.65 5.81 -10.91
C ASP A 100 22.27 4.62 -11.81
N GLY A 101 21.01 4.54 -12.25
CA GLY A 101 20.47 3.46 -13.07
C GLY A 101 19.88 2.29 -12.27
N THR A 102 19.95 2.31 -10.95
CA THR A 102 19.30 1.30 -10.11
C THR A 102 17.77 1.41 -10.24
N VAL A 103 17.10 0.27 -10.31
CA VAL A 103 15.64 0.19 -10.39
C VAL A 103 15.12 -0.71 -9.28
N SER A 104 14.13 -0.23 -8.55
CA SER A 104 13.38 -0.99 -7.55
C SER A 104 11.90 -0.92 -7.85
N GLU A 105 11.19 -2.04 -7.69
CA GLU A 105 9.75 -2.13 -7.96
C GLU A 105 9.03 -2.67 -6.73
N GLY A 106 7.91 -2.06 -6.40
CA GLY A 106 7.06 -2.45 -5.28
C GLY A 106 5.57 -2.39 -5.63
N TRP A 107 4.76 -3.03 -4.78
CA TRP A 107 3.30 -3.05 -4.90
C TRP A 107 2.67 -2.60 -3.60
N ALA A 108 1.54 -1.92 -3.68
CA ALA A 108 0.74 -1.49 -2.55
C ALA A 108 -0.75 -1.71 -2.80
N LEU A 109 -1.44 -2.26 -1.81
CA LEU A 109 -2.90 -2.36 -1.81
C LEU A 109 -3.54 -1.06 -1.31
N ASN A 110 -2.94 -0.41 -0.31
CA ASN A 110 -3.41 0.87 0.21
C ASN A 110 -2.76 2.05 -0.51
N ASP A 111 -1.46 2.26 -0.28
CA ASP A 111 -0.79 3.48 -0.72
C ASP A 111 0.72 3.32 -0.92
N ILE A 112 1.26 4.23 -1.72
CA ILE A 112 2.69 4.51 -1.83
C ILE A 112 2.88 5.92 -1.29
N VAL A 113 3.65 6.04 -0.21
CA VAL A 113 3.89 7.31 0.46
C VAL A 113 5.32 7.75 0.21
N ILE A 114 5.48 8.92 -0.41
CA ILE A 114 6.76 9.59 -0.52
C ILE A 114 6.85 10.58 0.64
N SER A 115 7.83 10.43 1.53
CA SER A 115 8.00 11.26 2.70
C SER A 115 9.46 11.63 2.93
N ARG A 116 9.67 12.68 3.70
CA ARG A 116 11.01 13.06 4.14
C ARG A 116 11.68 11.94 4.95
N SER A 117 12.98 11.78 4.78
CA SER A 117 13.81 10.88 5.58
C SER A 117 14.58 11.68 6.63
N GLY A 118 14.33 11.39 7.91
CA GLY A 118 15.10 11.86 9.07
C GLY A 118 14.88 13.31 9.50
N SER A 119 15.35 14.30 8.76
CA SER A 119 15.30 15.70 9.19
C SER A 119 13.93 16.37 8.99
N LEU A 120 13.62 17.41 9.80
CA LEU A 120 12.39 18.22 9.68
C LEU A 120 12.46 19.19 8.49
N GLN A 121 13.07 18.80 7.38
CA GLN A 121 13.14 19.65 6.17
C GLN A 121 11.93 19.39 5.28
N ILE A 122 11.37 20.47 4.76
CA ILE A 122 10.33 20.43 3.73
C ILE A 122 10.96 19.84 2.47
N ILE A 123 10.30 18.87 1.86
CA ILE A 123 10.73 18.30 0.58
C ILE A 123 10.03 18.99 -0.58
N GLU A 124 10.74 19.08 -1.69
CA GLU A 124 10.22 19.59 -2.96
C GLU A 124 10.12 18.41 -3.93
N PHE A 125 9.03 18.33 -4.68
CA PHE A 125 8.86 17.32 -5.70
C PHE A 125 7.96 17.80 -6.84
N ASN A 126 8.26 17.32 -8.05
CA ASN A 126 7.47 17.56 -9.24
C ASN A 126 6.59 16.35 -9.50
N ILE A 127 5.31 16.57 -9.79
CA ILE A 127 4.38 15.52 -10.18
C ILE A 127 4.03 15.69 -11.65
N TYR A 128 4.20 14.62 -12.40
CA TYR A 128 3.79 14.52 -13.79
C TYR A 128 2.68 13.48 -13.90
N VAL A 129 1.71 13.73 -14.77
CA VAL A 129 0.67 12.79 -15.14
C VAL A 129 0.69 12.62 -16.67
N ASN A 130 0.84 11.40 -17.11
CA ASN A 130 0.96 11.07 -18.55
C ASN A 130 2.01 11.93 -19.26
N GLY A 131 3.15 12.13 -18.60
CA GLY A 131 4.28 12.90 -19.12
C GLY A 131 4.13 14.43 -19.06
N GLN A 132 3.00 14.95 -18.58
CA GLN A 132 2.77 16.39 -18.44
C GLN A 132 2.95 16.83 -16.97
N LEU A 133 3.68 17.91 -16.75
CA LEU A 133 3.83 18.47 -15.40
C LEU A 133 2.47 18.92 -14.85
N LEU A 134 2.01 18.25 -13.79
CA LEU A 134 0.79 18.60 -13.09
C LEU A 134 1.03 19.75 -12.12
N ASN A 135 2.04 19.61 -11.25
CA ASN A 135 2.34 20.61 -10.23
C ASN A 135 3.73 20.39 -9.60
N HIS A 136 4.23 21.45 -8.98
CA HIS A 136 5.38 21.44 -8.09
C HIS A 136 4.90 21.59 -6.65
N TYR A 137 5.32 20.70 -5.76
CA TYR A 137 4.91 20.67 -4.36
C TYR A 137 6.06 20.97 -3.42
N LYS A 138 5.73 21.62 -2.30
CA LYS A 138 6.55 21.76 -1.10
C LYS A 138 5.71 21.26 0.07
N ALA A 139 6.07 20.11 0.63
CA ALA A 139 5.28 19.43 1.64
C ALA A 139 6.17 18.51 2.51
N ASP A 140 5.60 17.91 3.53
CA ASP A 140 6.24 16.83 4.28
C ASP A 140 6.24 15.50 3.51
N GLY A 141 5.34 15.37 2.53
CA GLY A 141 5.24 14.20 1.68
C GLY A 141 4.05 14.23 0.72
N MET A 142 3.89 13.13 0.00
CA MET A 142 2.77 12.86 -0.90
C MET A 142 2.31 11.43 -0.73
N ILE A 143 1.01 11.24 -0.62
CA ILE A 143 0.35 9.94 -0.60
C ILE A 143 -0.27 9.70 -1.98
N VAL A 144 0.11 8.59 -2.61
CA VAL A 144 -0.56 8.04 -3.78
C VAL A 144 -1.36 6.84 -3.31
N THR A 145 -2.69 6.94 -3.30
CA THR A 145 -3.54 5.91 -2.67
C THR A 145 -4.58 5.33 -3.61
N THR A 146 -4.89 4.05 -3.37
CA THR A 146 -6.04 3.36 -3.96
C THR A 146 -7.32 3.71 -3.20
N PRO A 147 -8.51 3.35 -3.71
CA PRO A 147 -9.74 3.43 -2.94
C PRO A 147 -9.71 2.64 -1.63
N THR A 148 -9.03 1.48 -1.61
CA THR A 148 -8.86 0.68 -0.38
C THR A 148 -8.06 1.45 0.68
N GLY A 149 -6.98 2.11 0.29
CA GLY A 149 -6.15 2.93 1.18
C GLY A 149 -6.79 4.26 1.61
N SER A 150 -7.93 4.64 1.03
CA SER A 150 -8.58 5.92 1.36
C SER A 150 -8.97 6.04 2.83
N THR A 151 -9.19 4.92 3.53
CA THR A 151 -9.49 4.85 4.97
C THR A 151 -8.25 4.81 5.87
N GLY A 152 -7.06 4.64 5.29
CA GLY A 152 -5.77 4.58 5.98
C GLY A 152 -5.11 5.95 6.16
N TYR A 153 -3.83 6.05 5.81
CA TYR A 153 -3.05 7.27 5.99
C TYR A 153 -3.61 8.45 5.19
N ASN A 154 -4.19 8.19 4.03
CA ASN A 154 -4.91 9.21 3.23
C ASN A 154 -5.96 9.97 4.06
N LEU A 155 -6.79 9.25 4.85
CA LEU A 155 -7.80 9.89 5.69
C LEU A 155 -7.17 10.80 6.75
N SER A 156 -6.11 10.35 7.41
CA SER A 156 -5.37 11.12 8.41
C SER A 156 -4.72 12.38 7.83
N ALA A 157 -4.33 12.33 6.55
CA ALA A 157 -3.80 13.49 5.81
C ALA A 157 -4.90 14.43 5.27
N GLY A 158 -6.17 14.15 5.54
CA GLY A 158 -7.30 14.98 5.07
C GLY A 158 -7.76 14.65 3.64
N GLY A 159 -7.37 13.50 3.12
CA GLY A 159 -7.84 12.99 1.83
C GLY A 159 -9.29 12.50 1.89
N PRO A 160 -9.96 12.33 0.75
CA PRO A 160 -11.34 11.87 0.68
C PRO A 160 -11.48 10.40 1.02
N LEU A 161 -12.63 10.02 1.60
CA LEU A 161 -13.08 8.64 1.64
C LEU A 161 -13.59 8.23 0.26
N VAL A 162 -13.18 7.06 -0.19
CA VAL A 162 -13.53 6.53 -1.50
C VAL A 162 -14.13 5.13 -1.34
N GLU A 163 -15.19 4.86 -2.08
CA GLU A 163 -15.78 3.50 -2.16
C GLU A 163 -14.70 2.50 -2.62
N PRO A 164 -14.43 1.44 -1.86
CA PRO A 164 -13.34 0.51 -2.15
C PRO A 164 -13.37 -0.14 -3.54
N LYS A 165 -14.56 -0.23 -4.15
CA LYS A 165 -14.76 -0.79 -5.50
C LYS A 165 -14.55 0.22 -6.62
N ALA A 166 -14.40 1.50 -6.29
CA ALA A 166 -14.12 2.53 -7.28
C ALA A 166 -12.79 2.24 -7.99
N LYS A 167 -12.64 2.79 -9.18
CA LYS A 167 -11.41 2.68 -9.98
C LYS A 167 -10.87 4.09 -10.19
N LEU A 168 -9.98 4.49 -9.31
CA LEU A 168 -9.30 5.79 -9.36
C LEU A 168 -8.05 5.78 -8.49
N ILE A 169 -7.19 6.74 -8.68
CA ILE A 169 -6.02 7.00 -7.85
C ILE A 169 -6.20 8.37 -7.19
N THR A 170 -5.90 8.48 -5.91
CA THR A 170 -5.93 9.77 -5.21
C THR A 170 -4.51 10.19 -4.83
N LEU A 171 -4.15 11.43 -5.14
CA LEU A 171 -2.94 12.09 -4.65
C LEU A 171 -3.31 13.01 -3.50
N THR A 172 -2.74 12.79 -2.32
CA THR A 172 -3.01 13.62 -1.14
C THR A 172 -1.68 14.13 -0.57
N PRO A 173 -1.45 15.45 -0.58
CA PRO A 173 -0.24 16.03 0.00
C PRO A 173 -0.27 15.98 1.53
N ILE A 174 0.88 15.73 2.15
CA ILE A 174 1.05 15.72 3.61
C ILE A 174 1.59 17.08 4.03
N CYS A 175 0.85 17.84 4.84
CA CYS A 175 1.23 19.15 5.35
C CYS A 175 1.82 20.08 4.27
N PRO A 176 1.09 20.36 3.17
CA PRO A 176 1.61 21.21 2.09
C PRO A 176 1.82 22.66 2.55
N HIS A 177 2.90 23.26 2.09
CA HIS A 177 3.26 24.66 2.39
C HIS A 177 2.65 25.68 1.40
N SER A 178 1.50 25.37 0.85
CA SER A 178 0.71 26.32 0.03
C SER A 178 -0.76 26.28 0.40
N LEU A 179 -1.43 27.43 0.28
CA LEU A 179 -2.76 27.65 0.86
C LEU A 179 -3.92 26.89 0.19
N ASN A 180 -3.73 26.33 -1.00
CA ASN A 180 -4.85 25.77 -1.78
C ASN A 180 -4.59 24.36 -2.36
N GLN A 181 -3.69 23.59 -1.76
CA GLN A 181 -3.44 22.24 -2.25
C GLN A 181 -4.46 21.28 -1.65
N ARG A 182 -5.21 20.63 -2.53
CA ARG A 182 -6.22 19.61 -2.22
C ARG A 182 -5.79 18.28 -2.79
N SER A 183 -6.43 17.23 -2.34
CA SER A 183 -6.29 15.93 -2.99
C SER A 183 -6.74 16.01 -4.44
N ILE A 184 -6.05 15.30 -5.31
CA ILE A 184 -6.33 15.21 -6.75
C ILE A 184 -6.76 13.79 -7.03
N ILE A 185 -7.85 13.64 -7.76
CA ILE A 185 -8.37 12.33 -8.20
C ILE A 185 -7.99 12.15 -9.66
N LEU A 186 -7.39 11.02 -9.96
CA LEU A 186 -6.88 10.63 -11.26
C LEU A 186 -7.52 9.32 -11.73
N SER A 187 -7.44 9.04 -13.03
CA SER A 187 -7.86 7.78 -13.62
C SER A 187 -6.95 6.63 -13.15
N PRO A 188 -7.48 5.40 -13.03
CA PRO A 188 -6.68 4.23 -12.68
C PRO A 188 -5.66 3.86 -13.75
N GLU A 189 -5.83 4.36 -14.99
CA GLU A 189 -4.93 4.16 -16.11
C GLU A 189 -3.84 5.24 -16.23
N ASP A 190 -3.90 6.32 -15.42
CA ASP A 190 -2.92 7.39 -15.48
C ASP A 190 -1.55 6.92 -14.97
N GLU A 191 -0.51 7.28 -15.72
CA GLU A 191 0.88 7.14 -15.29
C GLU A 191 1.26 8.38 -14.46
N ILE A 192 1.63 8.15 -13.21
CA ILE A 192 2.03 9.20 -12.28
C ILE A 192 3.53 9.09 -12.04
N VAL A 193 4.26 10.17 -12.31
CA VAL A 193 5.69 10.25 -12.02
C VAL A 193 5.92 11.34 -10.97
N ILE A 194 6.56 10.96 -9.87
CA ILE A 194 7.04 11.90 -8.84
C ILE A 194 8.55 11.95 -8.94
N GLU A 195 9.06 13.12 -9.29
CA GLU A 195 10.49 13.41 -9.41
C GLU A 195 10.96 14.19 -8.19
N ILE A 196 12.14 13.87 -7.68
CA ILE A 196 12.79 14.57 -6.58
C ILE A 196 13.81 15.56 -7.16
N PRO A 197 13.46 16.84 -7.35
CA PRO A 197 14.38 17.87 -7.85
C PRO A 197 15.40 18.24 -6.78
N GLY A 198 16.35 19.10 -7.12
CA GLY A 198 17.17 19.79 -6.11
C GLY A 198 16.29 20.60 -5.16
N GLY A 199 16.54 20.47 -3.87
CA GLY A 199 15.83 21.24 -2.85
C GLY A 199 16.24 22.72 -2.84
N ARG A 200 15.84 23.42 -1.79
CA ARG A 200 16.14 24.86 -1.62
C ARG A 200 17.64 25.13 -1.81
N GLU A 201 17.97 26.12 -2.65
CA GLU A 201 19.35 26.51 -3.00
C GLU A 201 20.15 25.38 -3.68
N GLY A 202 19.47 24.43 -4.36
CA GLY A 202 20.11 23.33 -5.06
C GLY A 202 20.67 22.22 -4.14
N LYS A 203 20.29 22.22 -2.86
CA LYS A 203 20.72 21.18 -1.90
C LYS A 203 20.14 19.83 -2.27
N SER A 204 20.92 18.78 -2.06
CA SER A 204 20.43 17.41 -2.22
C SER A 204 19.33 17.10 -1.21
N GLN A 205 18.31 16.42 -1.65
CA GLN A 205 17.20 15.89 -0.84
C GLN A 205 17.32 14.38 -0.72
N THR A 206 16.92 13.85 0.43
CA THR A 206 16.73 12.40 0.62
C THR A 206 15.31 12.16 1.13
N VAL A 207 14.61 11.29 0.46
CA VAL A 207 13.22 10.93 0.77
C VAL A 207 13.06 9.40 0.79
N GLU A 208 11.97 8.92 1.35
CA GLU A 208 11.62 7.50 1.37
C GLU A 208 10.31 7.30 0.61
N ALA A 209 10.29 6.32 -0.28
CA ALA A 209 9.07 5.76 -0.85
C ALA A 209 8.68 4.52 -0.03
N ASN A 210 7.51 4.54 0.58
CA ASN A 210 6.97 3.48 1.43
C ASN A 210 5.75 2.84 0.77
N TYR A 211 5.76 1.52 0.63
CA TYR A 211 4.66 0.72 0.08
C TYR A 211 3.91 0.05 1.24
N ASP A 212 2.67 0.43 1.48
CA ASP A 212 1.83 -0.03 2.60
C ASP A 212 2.53 0.02 3.96
N GLY A 213 3.41 1.00 4.18
CA GLY A 213 4.13 1.22 5.42
C GLY A 213 5.23 0.21 5.77
N SER A 214 5.44 -0.85 4.96
CA SER A 214 6.35 -1.94 5.30
C SER A 214 7.57 -2.07 4.38
N HIS A 215 7.42 -1.84 3.09
CA HIS A 215 8.53 -1.90 2.14
C HIS A 215 9.01 -0.48 1.81
N LYS A 216 10.29 -0.20 2.05
CA LYS A 216 10.89 1.12 1.91
C LYS A 216 11.97 1.16 0.86
N VAL A 217 11.98 2.20 0.06
CA VAL A 217 13.04 2.51 -0.91
C VAL A 217 13.50 3.95 -0.69
N THR A 218 14.79 4.14 -0.46
CA THR A 218 15.37 5.48 -0.35
C THR A 218 15.55 6.08 -1.73
N MET A 219 15.17 7.34 -1.88
CA MET A 219 15.31 8.13 -3.09
C MET A 219 16.07 9.41 -2.80
N CYS A 220 16.84 9.90 -3.76
CA CYS A 220 17.62 11.12 -3.67
C CYS A 220 17.26 12.09 -4.80
N THR A 221 17.82 13.29 -4.74
CA THR A 221 17.73 14.26 -5.84
C THR A 221 18.11 13.65 -7.18
N GLY A 222 17.25 13.78 -8.17
CA GLY A 222 17.37 13.22 -9.52
C GLY A 222 16.60 11.91 -9.72
N ASP A 223 16.18 11.25 -8.64
CA ASP A 223 15.41 10.01 -8.71
C ASP A 223 13.94 10.28 -9.03
N ARG A 224 13.29 9.26 -9.58
CA ARG A 224 11.86 9.29 -9.96
C ARG A 224 11.17 8.00 -9.51
N ILE A 225 9.94 8.13 -9.10
CA ILE A 225 9.02 7.02 -8.91
C ILE A 225 7.81 7.21 -9.79
#